data_481ac47f6675a06e623dbd8e1f2c970c
#
_entry.id   481ac47f6675a06e623dbd8e1f2c970c
#
_cell.length_a   1.000
_cell.length_b   1.000
_cell.length_c   1.000
_cell.angle_alpha   90.00
_cell.angle_beta   90.00
_cell.angle_gamma   90.00
#
_symmetry.space_group_name_H-M   'P 1'
#
loop_
_entity.id
_entity.type
_entity.pdbx_description
1 polymer ?
#
loop_
_entity_poly.entity_id
_entity_poly.type
_entity_poly.pdbx_seq_one_letter_code
_entity_poly.pdbx_strand_id
1 'polypeptide(L)'
;MNLHKLILTENACYKAGRKITPKGIMVHSTGANNPNLRRYVGPDDGLLGVNQYGNHWNQDKPGGSYVCVHGFIGKLADGTVATYQTLPWNWRGWHAGDGSKGSANDTHISFEICEDDLSDSSYFAAVYQEAAELCAYLCKQYDLTEKDILCHSEGYTKGIASNHGDVMHWFPKFGKSMDTFRADVKKLLDGESSGEIDRPANKPDVEEKPVQPAPSADVDVEYRVRGVKGKWYPAVKNLTDYAGLPGDAITDVAIRVSAGKVKYRVHLLKGGWLPYVTGYDINDHQNGYAGTGKPIDAIEVYYYTPDSIRPYKKAKYRVSPVNGNYWPWQYDNEKDDSQDGYAGSFGQRMDRFQIVIE
;
A
#
# COMPACT_ATOMS: atom_id res chain seq x y z
N MET A 1 -2.16 8.02 -1.58
CA MET A 1 -2.63 6.67 -1.17
C MET A 1 -1.50 5.91 -0.50
N ASN A 2 -1.74 5.35 0.68
CA ASN A 2 -0.79 4.54 1.45
C ASN A 2 -1.21 3.06 1.34
N LEU A 3 -0.95 2.45 0.17
CA LEU A 3 -1.44 1.11 -0.17
C LEU A 3 -0.44 0.02 0.24
N HIS A 4 -0.91 -0.90 1.07
CA HIS A 4 -0.24 -2.14 1.46
C HIS A 4 -1.00 -3.34 0.92
N LYS A 5 -0.35 -4.51 0.91
CA LYS A 5 -0.97 -5.75 0.46
C LYS A 5 -0.74 -6.85 1.49
N LEU A 6 -1.83 -7.37 2.03
CA LEU A 6 -1.85 -8.55 2.88
C LEU A 6 -3.08 -9.37 2.51
N ILE A 7 -2.90 -10.31 1.59
CA ILE A 7 -3.99 -11.15 1.09
C ILE A 7 -4.43 -12.13 2.18
N LEU A 8 -5.73 -12.15 2.46
CA LEU A 8 -6.34 -12.99 3.50
C LEU A 8 -6.57 -14.42 2.96
N THR A 9 -5.50 -15.20 2.88
CA THR A 9 -5.49 -16.50 2.21
C THR A 9 -6.35 -17.57 2.91
N GLU A 10 -6.65 -17.36 4.21
CA GLU A 10 -7.53 -18.25 4.96
C GLU A 10 -9.01 -17.90 4.81
N ASN A 11 -9.35 -16.78 4.18
CA ASN A 11 -10.73 -16.40 3.92
C ASN A 11 -11.37 -17.28 2.83
N ALA A 12 -12.66 -17.64 3.01
CA ALA A 12 -13.39 -18.49 2.08
C ALA A 12 -13.44 -17.94 0.64
N CYS A 13 -13.52 -16.63 0.45
CA CYS A 13 -13.52 -16.02 -0.89
C CYS A 13 -12.18 -16.21 -1.62
N TYR A 14 -11.07 -16.09 -0.90
CA TYR A 14 -9.76 -16.41 -1.47
C TYR A 14 -9.65 -17.89 -1.83
N LYS A 15 -10.02 -18.79 -0.90
CA LYS A 15 -10.01 -20.24 -1.14
C LYS A 15 -10.88 -20.66 -2.33
N ALA A 16 -12.00 -19.98 -2.54
CA ALA A 16 -12.89 -20.24 -3.66
C ALA A 16 -12.29 -19.87 -5.03
N GLY A 17 -11.35 -18.93 -5.09
CA GLY A 17 -10.59 -18.56 -6.29
C GLY A 17 -11.43 -18.04 -7.46
N ARG A 18 -12.67 -17.57 -7.20
CA ARG A 18 -13.57 -17.09 -8.25
C ARG A 18 -13.14 -15.73 -8.75
N LYS A 19 -13.05 -15.55 -10.05
CA LYS A 19 -12.67 -14.27 -10.69
C LYS A 19 -13.89 -13.49 -11.15
N ILE A 20 -13.75 -12.17 -11.21
CA ILE A 20 -14.72 -11.25 -11.81
C ILE A 20 -14.02 -10.41 -12.88
N THR A 21 -14.81 -9.84 -13.79
CA THR A 21 -14.40 -8.71 -14.61
C THR A 21 -14.97 -7.45 -13.94
N PRO A 22 -14.14 -6.60 -13.33
CA PRO A 22 -14.62 -5.40 -12.65
C PRO A 22 -15.39 -4.48 -13.59
N LYS A 23 -16.59 -4.06 -13.17
CA LYS A 23 -17.48 -3.11 -13.86
C LYS A 23 -17.78 -1.89 -13.01
N GLY A 24 -17.22 -1.82 -11.81
CA GLY A 24 -17.41 -0.72 -10.89
C GLY A 24 -16.72 -0.98 -9.55
N ILE A 25 -16.84 -0.01 -8.67
CA ILE A 25 -16.29 -0.03 -7.31
C ILE A 25 -17.44 0.22 -6.33
N MET A 26 -17.52 -0.57 -5.26
CA MET A 26 -18.47 -0.37 -4.19
C MET A 26 -17.76 0.04 -2.89
N VAL A 27 -18.10 1.22 -2.42
CA VAL A 27 -17.57 1.81 -1.19
C VAL A 27 -18.44 1.39 -0.03
N HIS A 28 -17.83 0.82 1.00
CA HIS A 28 -18.46 0.45 2.26
C HIS A 28 -17.78 1.13 3.44
N SER A 29 -18.43 1.03 4.60
CA SER A 29 -17.83 1.35 5.88
C SER A 29 -18.27 0.32 6.93
N THR A 30 -17.41 0.08 7.91
CA THR A 30 -17.50 -1.11 8.77
C THR A 30 -18.67 -1.15 9.74
N GLY A 31 -19.41 -0.05 9.94
CA GLY A 31 -20.52 0.05 10.87
C GLY A 31 -20.13 -0.21 12.34
N ALA A 32 -18.86 -0.07 12.67
CA ALA A 32 -18.32 -0.41 13.99
C ALA A 32 -17.27 0.61 14.44
N ASN A 33 -17.42 1.15 15.63
CA ASN A 33 -16.45 2.08 16.24
C ASN A 33 -15.11 1.39 16.49
N ASN A 34 -14.35 1.14 15.43
CA ASN A 34 -13.00 0.64 15.49
C ASN A 34 -12.19 1.06 14.24
N PRO A 35 -11.47 2.18 14.30
CA PRO A 35 -10.71 2.71 13.18
C PRO A 35 -9.44 1.91 12.85
N ASN A 36 -9.07 0.89 13.65
CA ASN A 36 -7.81 0.19 13.50
C ASN A 36 -7.89 -0.95 12.50
N LEU A 37 -7.03 -0.93 11.51
CA LEU A 37 -6.91 -1.98 10.48
C LEU A 37 -6.69 -3.38 11.06
N ARG A 38 -5.91 -3.50 12.15
CA ARG A 38 -5.67 -4.80 12.81
C ARG A 38 -6.94 -5.55 13.23
N ARG A 39 -8.10 -4.84 13.39
CA ARG A 39 -9.39 -5.49 13.68
C ARG A 39 -9.86 -6.35 12.51
N TYR A 40 -9.54 -5.96 11.28
CA TYR A 40 -10.06 -6.57 10.06
C TYR A 40 -8.98 -7.28 9.25
N VAL A 41 -7.76 -6.77 9.28
CA VAL A 41 -6.62 -7.26 8.51
C VAL A 41 -5.62 -7.93 9.45
N GLY A 42 -5.11 -9.08 9.08
CA GLY A 42 -4.12 -9.82 9.87
C GLY A 42 -3.67 -11.12 9.21
N PRO A 43 -2.63 -11.72 9.75
CA PRO A 43 -1.93 -11.39 11.01
C PRO A 43 -1.15 -10.08 10.94
N ASP A 44 -0.58 -9.66 12.08
CA ASP A 44 0.32 -8.50 12.14
C ASP A 44 1.52 -8.68 11.21
N ASP A 45 1.76 -7.67 10.40
CA ASP A 45 2.88 -7.59 9.45
C ASP A 45 3.99 -6.61 9.92
N GLY A 46 3.89 -6.15 11.17
CA GLY A 46 4.77 -5.16 11.78
C GLY A 46 4.26 -3.71 11.65
N LEU A 47 3.16 -3.48 10.90
CA LEU A 47 2.53 -2.16 10.74
C LEU A 47 1.13 -2.11 11.35
N LEU A 48 0.41 -3.22 11.26
CA LEU A 48 -0.96 -3.34 11.76
C LEU A 48 -1.03 -3.30 13.30
N GLY A 49 -0.02 -3.87 13.98
CA GLY A 49 -0.05 -4.15 15.39
C GLY A 49 -0.84 -5.41 15.74
N VAL A 50 -0.60 -5.90 16.95
CA VAL A 50 -1.19 -7.16 17.42
C VAL A 50 -2.70 -7.05 17.60
N ASN A 51 -3.46 -7.95 16.99
CA ASN A 51 -4.87 -8.18 17.27
C ASN A 51 -5.00 -9.26 18.35
N GLN A 52 -5.18 -8.83 19.61
CA GLN A 52 -5.25 -9.72 20.77
C GLN A 52 -6.42 -10.69 20.74
N TYR A 53 -7.48 -10.40 19.99
CA TYR A 53 -8.69 -11.22 19.91
C TYR A 53 -8.67 -12.21 18.75
N GLY A 54 -7.68 -12.14 17.84
CA GLY A 54 -7.58 -12.99 16.65
C GLY A 54 -8.80 -12.92 15.74
N ASN A 55 -9.56 -11.82 15.80
CA ASN A 55 -10.84 -11.66 15.10
C ASN A 55 -10.75 -10.90 13.76
N HIS A 56 -9.55 -10.83 13.17
CA HIS A 56 -9.35 -10.32 11.83
C HIS A 56 -9.99 -11.25 10.77
N TRP A 57 -10.19 -10.74 9.56
CA TRP A 57 -10.93 -11.47 8.51
C TRP A 57 -10.10 -12.55 7.78
N ASN A 58 -8.86 -12.77 8.14
CA ASN A 58 -8.06 -13.90 7.61
C ASN A 58 -8.47 -15.23 8.28
N GLN A 59 -9.70 -15.63 8.10
CA GLN A 59 -10.32 -16.87 8.58
C GLN A 59 -11.49 -17.22 7.64
N ASP A 60 -11.91 -18.47 7.66
CA ASP A 60 -12.93 -18.98 6.74
C ASP A 60 -14.26 -18.22 6.84
N LYS A 61 -14.72 -17.94 8.07
CA LYS A 61 -15.96 -17.22 8.37
C LYS A 61 -15.72 -16.14 9.44
N PRO A 62 -15.23 -14.96 9.08
CA PRO A 62 -15.08 -13.87 10.03
C PRO A 62 -16.40 -13.54 10.72
N GLY A 63 -16.42 -13.56 12.06
CA GLY A 63 -17.67 -13.34 12.83
C GLY A 63 -18.79 -14.37 12.58
N GLY A 64 -18.44 -15.53 12.03
CA GLY A 64 -19.41 -16.60 11.72
C GLY A 64 -20.10 -16.49 10.35
N SER A 65 -19.77 -15.48 9.57
CA SER A 65 -20.36 -15.22 8.24
C SER A 65 -19.32 -15.26 7.13
N TYR A 66 -19.76 -15.65 5.93
CA TYR A 66 -18.95 -15.49 4.73
C TYR A 66 -18.92 -14.03 4.33
N VAL A 67 -17.84 -13.34 4.63
CA VAL A 67 -17.64 -11.91 4.26
C VAL A 67 -16.22 -11.72 3.75
N CYS A 68 -16.10 -10.90 2.72
CA CYS A 68 -14.81 -10.56 2.13
C CYS A 68 -14.92 -9.30 1.28
N VAL A 69 -13.99 -8.38 1.47
CA VAL A 69 -13.78 -7.22 0.61
C VAL A 69 -12.36 -7.25 0.04
N HIS A 70 -12.12 -6.45 -0.97
CA HIS A 70 -10.81 -6.39 -1.62
C HIS A 70 -9.82 -5.51 -0.87
N GLY A 71 -10.30 -4.61 -0.02
CA GLY A 71 -9.44 -3.76 0.80
C GLY A 71 -10.11 -3.20 2.04
N PHE A 72 -9.28 -2.73 2.97
CA PHE A 72 -9.69 -1.96 4.14
C PHE A 72 -8.88 -0.68 4.22
N ILE A 73 -9.53 0.41 4.64
CA ILE A 73 -8.91 1.71 4.91
C ILE A 73 -9.09 2.04 6.39
N GLY A 74 -8.01 2.37 7.10
CA GLY A 74 -8.08 2.68 8.52
C GLY A 74 -6.70 2.98 9.12
N LYS A 75 -6.62 3.00 10.46
CA LYS A 75 -5.39 3.32 11.20
C LYS A 75 -4.47 2.11 11.31
N LEU A 76 -3.18 2.34 11.03
CA LEU A 76 -2.07 1.48 11.42
C LEU A 76 -1.81 1.55 12.95
N ALA A 77 -0.83 0.77 13.44
CA ALA A 77 -0.46 0.79 14.86
C ALA A 77 0.10 2.14 15.33
N ASP A 78 0.74 2.89 14.44
CA ASP A 78 1.28 4.23 14.71
C ASP A 78 0.23 5.36 14.56
N GLY A 79 -1.01 5.02 14.22
CA GLY A 79 -2.12 5.96 14.04
C GLY A 79 -2.23 6.56 12.63
N THR A 80 -1.28 6.32 11.73
CA THR A 80 -1.38 6.77 10.34
C THR A 80 -2.48 6.02 9.59
N VAL A 81 -3.13 6.68 8.62
CA VAL A 81 -4.14 6.04 7.76
C VAL A 81 -3.47 5.31 6.61
N ALA A 82 -3.96 4.11 6.31
CA ALA A 82 -3.49 3.30 5.19
C ALA A 82 -4.62 2.48 4.58
N THR A 83 -4.39 2.03 3.35
CA THR A 83 -5.19 1.03 2.65
C THR A 83 -4.47 -0.32 2.69
N TYR A 84 -5.19 -1.40 3.01
CA TYR A 84 -4.71 -2.76 2.83
C TYR A 84 -5.51 -3.49 1.77
N GLN A 85 -4.85 -3.93 0.70
CA GLN A 85 -5.45 -4.89 -0.22
C GLN A 85 -5.49 -6.27 0.44
N THR A 86 -6.68 -6.86 0.51
CA THR A 86 -6.97 -8.11 1.22
C THR A 86 -7.43 -9.26 0.32
N LEU A 87 -7.86 -8.94 -0.89
CA LEU A 87 -8.21 -9.89 -1.95
C LEU A 87 -7.66 -9.35 -3.28
N PRO A 88 -7.22 -10.18 -4.25
CA PRO A 88 -6.89 -9.69 -5.58
C PRO A 88 -8.07 -8.94 -6.19
N TRP A 89 -7.81 -7.77 -6.79
CA TRP A 89 -8.87 -6.84 -7.23
C TRP A 89 -9.88 -7.46 -8.23
N ASN A 90 -9.47 -8.41 -9.01
CA ASN A 90 -10.30 -9.12 -9.98
C ASN A 90 -10.87 -10.46 -9.47
N TRP A 91 -10.89 -10.67 -8.14
CA TRP A 91 -11.52 -11.83 -7.55
C TRP A 91 -12.89 -11.47 -6.97
N ARG A 92 -13.75 -12.46 -6.83
CA ARG A 92 -15.10 -12.26 -6.29
C ARG A 92 -15.05 -12.10 -4.78
N GLY A 93 -15.46 -10.95 -4.28
CA GLY A 93 -15.72 -10.72 -2.87
C GLY A 93 -17.09 -11.26 -2.42
N TRP A 94 -17.40 -11.08 -1.14
CA TRP A 94 -18.72 -11.29 -0.56
C TRP A 94 -19.03 -10.11 0.35
N HIS A 95 -19.61 -9.04 -0.23
CA HIS A 95 -19.73 -7.74 0.44
C HIS A 95 -21.08 -7.06 0.21
N ALA A 96 -21.83 -7.45 -0.83
CA ALA A 96 -23.02 -6.73 -1.25
C ALA A 96 -24.33 -7.48 -0.96
N GLY A 97 -24.26 -8.77 -0.63
CA GLY A 97 -25.45 -9.62 -0.64
C GLY A 97 -26.05 -9.73 -2.06
N ASP A 98 -27.35 -10.03 -2.13
CA ASP A 98 -28.08 -10.15 -3.38
C ASP A 98 -29.16 -9.08 -3.48
N GLY A 99 -29.36 -8.55 -4.69
CA GLY A 99 -30.45 -7.67 -5.05
C GLY A 99 -31.39 -8.31 -6.07
N SER A 100 -32.47 -7.61 -6.43
CA SER A 100 -33.49 -8.09 -7.37
C SER A 100 -32.97 -8.28 -8.82
N LYS A 101 -31.82 -7.69 -9.14
CA LYS A 101 -31.20 -7.73 -10.49
C LYS A 101 -29.81 -8.41 -10.50
N GLY A 102 -29.45 -9.10 -9.42
CA GLY A 102 -28.17 -9.77 -9.27
C GLY A 102 -27.37 -9.27 -8.06
N SER A 103 -26.05 -9.47 -8.11
CA SER A 103 -25.17 -9.14 -6.99
C SER A 103 -23.95 -8.34 -7.45
N ALA A 104 -23.65 -7.25 -6.78
CA ALA A 104 -22.40 -6.52 -6.97
C ALA A 104 -21.17 -7.36 -6.61
N ASN A 105 -21.30 -8.43 -5.84
CA ASN A 105 -20.23 -9.40 -5.60
C ASN A 105 -19.64 -9.97 -6.90
N ASP A 106 -20.44 -10.04 -7.97
CA ASP A 106 -20.04 -10.63 -9.25
C ASP A 106 -19.43 -9.62 -10.23
N THR A 107 -19.43 -8.31 -9.85
CA THR A 107 -19.07 -7.25 -10.81
C THR A 107 -18.29 -6.08 -10.22
N HIS A 108 -18.25 -5.91 -8.91
CA HIS A 108 -17.64 -4.73 -8.30
C HIS A 108 -16.46 -5.10 -7.40
N ILE A 109 -15.40 -4.31 -7.51
CA ILE A 109 -14.35 -4.24 -6.49
C ILE A 109 -14.93 -3.53 -5.27
N SER A 110 -14.59 -3.95 -4.08
CA SER A 110 -15.13 -3.39 -2.86
C SER A 110 -14.06 -3.12 -1.82
N PHE A 111 -14.29 -2.14 -0.99
CA PHE A 111 -13.46 -1.90 0.19
C PHE A 111 -14.29 -1.32 1.33
N GLU A 112 -13.80 -1.54 2.54
CA GLU A 112 -14.40 -1.05 3.79
C GLU A 112 -13.57 0.09 4.37
N ILE A 113 -14.21 1.22 4.68
CA ILE A 113 -13.59 2.27 5.48
C ILE A 113 -13.87 1.95 6.96
N CYS A 114 -12.82 1.74 7.75
CA CYS A 114 -12.95 1.49 9.18
C CYS A 114 -13.53 2.74 9.87
N GLU A 115 -14.65 2.60 10.55
CA GLU A 115 -15.28 3.72 11.25
C GLU A 115 -14.66 3.94 12.62
N ASP A 116 -14.62 5.21 13.04
CA ASP A 116 -14.49 5.62 14.42
C ASP A 116 -15.91 5.78 15.06
N ASP A 117 -16.04 6.63 16.07
CA ASP A 117 -17.35 7.00 16.64
C ASP A 117 -18.15 7.99 15.77
N LEU A 118 -17.69 8.22 14.52
CA LEU A 118 -18.25 9.14 13.53
C LEU A 118 -18.19 10.62 13.93
N SER A 119 -17.26 11.01 14.79
CA SER A 119 -17.12 12.36 15.30
C SER A 119 -15.77 13.03 14.99
N ASP A 120 -14.70 12.28 14.72
CA ASP A 120 -13.38 12.82 14.42
C ASP A 120 -13.27 13.29 12.96
N SER A 121 -13.39 14.61 12.77
CA SER A 121 -13.32 15.23 11.43
C SER A 121 -11.95 15.05 10.77
N SER A 122 -10.87 14.99 11.54
CA SER A 122 -9.50 14.79 11.01
C SER A 122 -9.32 13.36 10.51
N TYR A 123 -9.82 12.38 11.26
CA TYR A 123 -9.82 10.99 10.83
C TYR A 123 -10.69 10.79 9.59
N PHE A 124 -11.91 11.35 9.60
CA PHE A 124 -12.81 11.30 8.44
C PHE A 124 -12.13 11.87 7.19
N ALA A 125 -11.52 13.05 7.27
CA ALA A 125 -10.84 13.68 6.15
C ALA A 125 -9.71 12.79 5.60
N ALA A 126 -8.93 12.16 6.49
CA ALA A 126 -7.83 11.29 6.08
C ALA A 126 -8.32 10.01 5.37
N VAL A 127 -9.31 9.30 5.90
CA VAL A 127 -9.82 8.07 5.27
C VAL A 127 -10.65 8.36 4.02
N TYR A 128 -11.35 9.50 3.97
CA TYR A 128 -12.08 9.94 2.78
C TYR A 128 -11.12 10.22 1.62
N GLN A 129 -10.02 10.95 1.89
CA GLN A 129 -8.98 11.21 0.90
C GLN A 129 -8.33 9.91 0.42
N GLU A 130 -7.96 9.02 1.33
CA GLU A 130 -7.37 7.72 1.01
C GLU A 130 -8.31 6.88 0.14
N ALA A 131 -9.63 6.89 0.45
CA ALA A 131 -10.65 6.19 -0.33
C ALA A 131 -10.81 6.78 -1.74
N ALA A 132 -10.78 8.12 -1.89
CA ALA A 132 -10.84 8.76 -3.20
C ALA A 132 -9.60 8.42 -4.05
N GLU A 133 -8.41 8.39 -3.45
CA GLU A 133 -7.17 8.00 -4.12
C GLU A 133 -7.19 6.53 -4.53
N LEU A 134 -7.70 5.62 -3.67
CA LEU A 134 -7.90 4.21 -4.02
C LEU A 134 -8.86 4.06 -5.20
N CYS A 135 -9.99 4.76 -5.20
CA CYS A 135 -10.94 4.73 -6.32
C CYS A 135 -10.30 5.24 -7.61
N ALA A 136 -9.56 6.34 -7.57
CA ALA A 136 -8.86 6.85 -8.76
C ALA A 136 -7.81 5.87 -9.29
N TYR A 137 -7.07 5.21 -8.41
CA TYR A 137 -6.13 4.14 -8.76
C TYR A 137 -6.84 2.97 -9.46
N LEU A 138 -7.93 2.46 -8.87
CA LEU A 138 -8.68 1.34 -9.42
C LEU A 138 -9.38 1.69 -10.74
N CYS A 139 -9.91 2.91 -10.88
CA CYS A 139 -10.48 3.39 -12.14
C CYS A 139 -9.44 3.35 -13.27
N LYS A 140 -8.22 3.82 -13.02
CA LYS A 140 -7.14 3.78 -14.01
C LYS A 140 -6.73 2.34 -14.35
N GLN A 141 -6.72 1.44 -13.37
CA GLN A 141 -6.30 0.06 -13.57
C GLN A 141 -7.32 -0.79 -14.35
N TYR A 142 -8.62 -0.48 -14.22
CA TYR A 142 -9.70 -1.29 -14.81
C TYR A 142 -10.52 -0.56 -15.87
N ASP A 143 -10.04 0.57 -16.37
CA ASP A 143 -10.72 1.41 -17.37
C ASP A 143 -12.14 1.80 -16.94
N LEU A 144 -12.27 2.18 -15.66
CA LEU A 144 -13.49 2.67 -15.04
C LEU A 144 -13.44 4.19 -14.90
N THR A 145 -14.61 4.78 -14.65
CA THR A 145 -14.78 6.20 -14.40
C THR A 145 -15.34 6.45 -13.00
N GLU A 146 -15.38 7.70 -12.58
CA GLU A 146 -16.04 8.08 -11.32
C GLU A 146 -17.53 7.68 -11.26
N LYS A 147 -18.18 7.52 -12.42
CA LYS A 147 -19.61 7.13 -12.54
C LYS A 147 -19.84 5.66 -12.20
N ASP A 148 -18.80 4.86 -12.27
CA ASP A 148 -18.83 3.43 -11.93
C ASP A 148 -18.61 3.17 -10.43
N ILE A 149 -18.52 4.23 -9.62
CA ILE A 149 -18.38 4.16 -8.17
C ILE A 149 -19.74 4.32 -7.51
N LEU A 150 -20.10 3.37 -6.68
CA LEU A 150 -21.31 3.38 -5.86
C LEU A 150 -20.97 3.18 -4.39
N CYS A 151 -21.93 3.50 -3.50
CA CYS A 151 -21.96 2.96 -2.15
C CYS A 151 -23.00 1.82 -2.03
N HIS A 152 -23.04 1.14 -0.90
CA HIS A 152 -23.95 0.00 -0.70
C HIS A 152 -25.44 0.41 -0.88
N SER A 153 -25.87 1.54 -0.32
CA SER A 153 -27.26 2.02 -0.46
C SER A 153 -27.66 2.34 -1.90
N GLU A 154 -26.74 2.87 -2.72
CA GLU A 154 -26.96 3.06 -4.15
C GLU A 154 -27.04 1.72 -4.91
N GLY A 155 -26.21 0.73 -4.50
CA GLY A 155 -26.29 -0.64 -5.00
C GLY A 155 -27.65 -1.29 -4.72
N TYR A 156 -28.20 -1.09 -3.52
CA TYR A 156 -29.57 -1.51 -3.19
C TYR A 156 -30.60 -0.87 -4.11
N THR A 157 -30.54 0.45 -4.28
CA THR A 157 -31.45 1.17 -5.18
C THR A 157 -31.36 0.67 -6.62
N LYS A 158 -30.16 0.29 -7.07
CA LYS A 158 -29.95 -0.31 -8.39
C LYS A 158 -30.41 -1.77 -8.48
N GLY A 159 -30.70 -2.44 -7.36
CA GLY A 159 -31.13 -3.84 -7.28
C GLY A 159 -29.98 -4.85 -7.38
N ILE A 160 -28.76 -4.47 -7.04
CA ILE A 160 -27.55 -5.32 -7.09
C ILE A 160 -26.92 -5.54 -5.71
N ALA A 161 -27.57 -5.07 -4.64
CA ALA A 161 -27.11 -5.25 -3.28
C ALA A 161 -28.29 -5.41 -2.30
N SER A 162 -28.03 -5.95 -1.13
CA SER A 162 -28.96 -5.96 0.01
C SER A 162 -29.14 -4.55 0.60
N ASN A 163 -30.14 -4.36 1.45
CA ASN A 163 -30.43 -3.06 2.04
C ASN A 163 -29.48 -2.73 3.19
N HIS A 164 -28.50 -1.86 2.94
CA HIS A 164 -27.58 -1.32 3.94
C HIS A 164 -27.35 0.17 3.68
N GLY A 165 -27.06 0.93 4.76
CA GLY A 165 -26.99 2.40 4.74
C GLY A 165 -25.59 2.98 4.53
N ASP A 166 -24.56 2.14 4.50
CA ASP A 166 -23.19 2.60 4.33
C ASP A 166 -22.91 3.07 2.88
N VAL A 167 -22.24 4.15 2.75
CA VAL A 167 -21.53 5.06 3.71
C VAL A 167 -22.40 6.28 4.10
N MET A 168 -23.69 6.29 3.72
CA MET A 168 -24.56 7.48 3.79
C MET A 168 -25.02 7.84 5.21
N HIS A 169 -24.79 6.99 6.21
CA HIS A 169 -24.96 7.33 7.61
C HIS A 169 -23.77 8.15 8.17
N TRP A 170 -22.65 8.16 7.49
CA TRP A 170 -21.40 8.80 7.92
C TRP A 170 -21.04 10.04 7.11
N PHE A 171 -20.92 9.96 5.80
CA PHE A 171 -20.49 11.05 4.91
C PHE A 171 -21.24 12.36 5.12
N PRO A 172 -22.60 12.39 5.24
CA PRO A 172 -23.34 13.63 5.44
C PRO A 172 -23.03 14.36 6.75
N LYS A 173 -22.53 13.67 7.78
CA LYS A 173 -22.10 14.30 9.03
C LYS A 173 -20.95 15.28 8.83
N PHE A 174 -20.16 15.08 7.78
CA PHE A 174 -19.03 15.93 7.40
C PHE A 174 -19.27 16.68 6.08
N GLY A 175 -20.54 16.89 5.71
CA GLY A 175 -20.92 17.65 4.51
C GLY A 175 -20.57 16.96 3.19
N LYS A 176 -20.35 15.64 3.19
CA LYS A 176 -20.01 14.84 2.00
C LYS A 176 -21.19 13.99 1.55
N SER A 177 -21.21 13.66 0.27
CA SER A 177 -22.16 12.73 -0.37
C SER A 177 -21.41 11.85 -1.38
N MET A 178 -22.07 10.85 -1.96
CA MET A 178 -21.47 10.09 -3.06
C MET A 178 -21.23 10.95 -4.30
N ASP A 179 -22.03 12.00 -4.53
CA ASP A 179 -21.80 12.92 -5.66
C ASP A 179 -20.54 13.76 -5.44
N THR A 180 -20.34 14.29 -4.21
CA THR A 180 -19.09 15.00 -3.88
C THR A 180 -17.89 14.04 -3.92
N PHE A 181 -18.05 12.80 -3.46
CA PHE A 181 -17.01 11.79 -3.52
C PHE A 181 -16.58 11.47 -4.96
N ARG A 182 -17.56 11.23 -5.85
CA ARG A 182 -17.28 11.02 -7.29
C ARG A 182 -16.61 12.23 -7.94
N ALA A 183 -17.05 13.45 -7.59
CA ALA A 183 -16.43 14.67 -8.09
C ALA A 183 -14.96 14.81 -7.63
N ASP A 184 -14.66 14.44 -6.38
CA ASP A 184 -13.30 14.46 -5.85
C ASP A 184 -12.43 13.39 -6.50
N VAL A 185 -12.96 12.17 -6.74
CA VAL A 185 -12.27 11.13 -7.55
C VAL A 185 -12.01 11.60 -8.97
N LYS A 186 -12.98 12.29 -9.60
CA LYS A 186 -12.81 12.81 -10.96
C LYS A 186 -11.66 13.81 -11.04
N LYS A 187 -11.51 14.73 -10.08
CA LYS A 187 -10.36 15.65 -10.01
C LYS A 187 -9.04 14.88 -10.00
N LEU A 188 -8.95 13.79 -9.21
CA LEU A 188 -7.77 12.94 -9.16
C LEU A 188 -7.50 12.19 -10.49
N LEU A 189 -8.57 11.82 -11.21
CA LEU A 189 -8.45 11.19 -12.53
C LEU A 189 -7.97 12.17 -13.59
N ASP A 190 -8.48 13.41 -13.56
CA ASP A 190 -8.13 14.47 -14.50
C ASP A 190 -6.70 15.05 -14.24
N GLY A 191 -6.02 14.60 -13.17
CA GLY A 191 -4.68 15.08 -12.82
C GLY A 191 -4.67 16.41 -12.08
N GLU A 192 -5.83 16.90 -11.67
CA GLU A 192 -5.91 18.03 -10.75
C GLU A 192 -5.42 17.56 -9.38
N SER A 193 -4.31 18.16 -8.92
CA SER A 193 -3.82 17.96 -7.56
C SER A 193 -4.95 18.27 -6.59
N SER A 194 -5.22 17.38 -5.65
CA SER A 194 -6.21 17.61 -4.61
C SER A 194 -5.81 18.84 -3.79
N GLY A 195 -6.32 20.00 -4.21
CA GLY A 195 -6.40 21.14 -3.33
C GLY A 195 -7.25 20.71 -2.11
N GLU A 196 -6.83 21.12 -0.93
CA GLU A 196 -7.49 20.85 0.34
C GLU A 196 -9.01 20.74 0.19
N ILE A 197 -9.55 19.55 0.48
CA ILE A 197 -11.00 19.37 0.59
C ILE A 197 -11.43 20.15 1.84
N ASP A 198 -12.24 21.21 1.63
CA ASP A 198 -12.72 22.18 2.60
C ASP A 198 -12.82 21.67 4.05
N ARG A 199 -11.98 22.24 4.92
CA ARG A 199 -12.23 22.27 6.37
C ARG A 199 -13.35 23.29 6.66
N PRO A 200 -14.29 23.00 7.55
CA PRO A 200 -15.24 24.04 7.99
C PRO A 200 -14.48 25.17 8.66
N ALA A 201 -14.79 26.37 8.21
CA ALA A 201 -14.13 27.59 8.59
C ALA A 201 -14.29 27.95 10.07
N ASN A 202 -13.17 28.15 10.76
CA ASN A 202 -13.07 29.11 11.84
C ASN A 202 -11.86 30.02 11.55
N LYS A 203 -12.18 31.31 11.29
CA LYS A 203 -11.24 32.39 11.00
C LYS A 203 -10.47 32.87 12.24
N PRO A 204 -9.31 33.50 12.13
CA PRO A 204 -9.17 34.82 11.51
C PRO A 204 -8.03 35.00 10.52
N ASP A 205 -8.20 36.03 9.70
CA ASP A 205 -7.41 36.48 8.58
C ASP A 205 -5.92 36.67 8.83
N VAL A 206 -5.09 36.10 7.92
CA VAL A 206 -3.79 36.63 7.54
C VAL A 206 -3.66 36.46 6.02
N GLU A 207 -3.38 37.56 5.30
CA GLU A 207 -3.17 37.57 3.87
C GLU A 207 -2.02 36.64 3.45
N GLU A 208 -2.30 35.64 2.63
CA GLU A 208 -1.28 34.84 1.96
C GLU A 208 -1.12 35.26 0.49
N LYS A 209 0.12 35.53 0.14
CA LYS A 209 0.57 35.69 -1.24
C LYS A 209 0.40 34.40 -2.04
N PRO A 210 0.18 34.45 -3.37
CA PRO A 210 0.02 33.25 -4.19
C PRO A 210 1.28 32.39 -4.14
N VAL A 211 1.14 31.16 -3.63
CA VAL A 211 2.21 30.16 -3.61
C VAL A 211 2.23 29.44 -4.95
N GLN A 212 3.34 29.57 -5.66
CA GLN A 212 3.68 28.76 -6.82
C GLN A 212 3.67 27.26 -6.44
N PRO A 213 3.22 26.33 -7.33
CA PRO A 213 3.28 24.91 -7.04
C PRO A 213 4.74 24.52 -6.76
N ALA A 214 4.95 23.91 -5.59
CA ALA A 214 6.25 23.40 -5.22
C ALA A 214 6.66 22.28 -6.20
N PRO A 215 7.91 22.26 -6.69
CA PRO A 215 8.39 21.21 -7.57
C PRO A 215 8.30 19.86 -6.85
N SER A 216 7.96 18.80 -7.60
CA SER A 216 8.06 17.42 -7.11
C SER A 216 9.45 17.22 -6.52
N ALA A 217 9.54 17.10 -5.20
CA ALA A 217 10.83 16.91 -4.56
C ALA A 217 11.37 15.54 -4.99
N ASP A 218 12.46 15.55 -5.76
CA ASP A 218 13.17 14.31 -6.07
C ASP A 218 13.70 13.73 -4.77
N VAL A 219 13.38 12.48 -4.52
CA VAL A 219 13.88 11.76 -3.36
C VAL A 219 15.18 11.09 -3.74
N ASP A 220 16.26 11.59 -3.18
CA ASP A 220 17.55 10.96 -3.33
C ASP A 220 17.65 9.69 -2.49
N VAL A 221 18.20 8.64 -3.07
CA VAL A 221 18.58 7.42 -2.35
C VAL A 221 20.11 7.26 -2.41
N GLU A 222 20.71 7.02 -1.27
CA GLU A 222 22.13 6.69 -1.15
C GLU A 222 22.26 5.27 -0.60
N TYR A 223 23.08 4.47 -1.24
CA TYR A 223 23.25 3.07 -0.89
C TYR A 223 24.68 2.59 -1.10
N ARG A 224 25.05 1.57 -0.35
CA ARG A 224 26.35 0.93 -0.45
C ARG A 224 26.25 -0.54 -0.08
N VAL A 225 27.22 -1.33 -0.52
CA VAL A 225 27.30 -2.76 -0.22
C VAL A 225 28.67 -3.15 0.33
N ARG A 226 28.73 -4.27 1.04
CA ARG A 226 29.97 -4.94 1.43
C ARG A 226 30.09 -6.26 0.65
N GLY A 227 31.27 -6.57 0.16
CA GLY A 227 31.57 -7.83 -0.50
C GLY A 227 32.18 -8.88 0.43
N VAL A 228 32.32 -10.12 -0.05
CA VAL A 228 32.93 -11.23 0.72
C VAL A 228 34.39 -10.96 1.14
N LYS A 229 35.08 -10.02 0.49
CA LYS A 229 36.40 -9.55 0.88
C LYS A 229 36.36 -8.66 2.15
N GLY A 230 35.17 -8.47 2.74
CA GLY A 230 34.96 -7.75 4.01
C GLY A 230 35.02 -6.23 3.91
N LYS A 231 35.12 -5.67 2.72
CA LYS A 231 35.24 -4.23 2.51
C LYS A 231 33.93 -3.61 2.05
N TRP A 232 33.50 -2.51 2.69
CA TRP A 232 32.45 -1.65 2.20
C TRP A 232 32.91 -0.88 0.97
N TYR A 233 32.14 -0.97 -0.12
CA TYR A 233 32.36 -0.16 -1.32
C TYR A 233 31.90 1.28 -1.11
N PRO A 234 32.38 2.24 -1.92
CA PRO A 234 31.88 3.62 -1.89
C PRO A 234 30.35 3.67 -2.01
N ALA A 235 29.76 4.67 -1.36
CA ALA A 235 28.33 4.91 -1.49
C ALA A 235 28.00 5.44 -2.90
N VAL A 236 26.86 4.99 -3.43
CA VAL A 236 26.31 5.40 -4.71
C VAL A 236 25.01 6.19 -4.45
N LYS A 237 24.76 7.23 -5.22
CA LYS A 237 23.57 8.04 -5.14
C LYS A 237 22.69 7.84 -6.38
N ASN A 238 21.44 7.50 -6.17
CA ASN A 238 20.48 7.23 -7.26
C ASN A 238 21.06 6.19 -8.27
N LEU A 239 20.96 6.46 -9.55
CA LEU A 239 21.51 5.60 -10.61
C LEU A 239 22.80 6.16 -11.23
N THR A 240 23.58 6.96 -10.49
CA THR A 240 24.85 7.48 -11.00
C THR A 240 25.86 6.38 -11.25
N ASP A 241 25.72 5.23 -10.57
CA ASP A 241 26.53 4.03 -10.72
C ASP A 241 25.77 2.82 -10.15
N TYR A 242 26.45 1.72 -9.94
CA TYR A 242 25.99 0.58 -9.14
C TYR A 242 26.86 0.42 -7.89
N ALA A 243 26.29 -0.09 -6.81
CA ALA A 243 27.06 -0.49 -5.64
C ALA A 243 27.53 -1.94 -5.80
N GLY A 244 28.80 -2.20 -5.49
CA GLY A 244 29.43 -3.52 -5.59
C GLY A 244 30.61 -3.55 -6.53
N LEU A 245 31.11 -4.75 -6.82
CA LEU A 245 32.20 -4.99 -7.76
C LEU A 245 31.96 -6.33 -8.48
N PRO A 246 31.96 -6.35 -9.82
CA PRO A 246 31.87 -7.61 -10.58
C PRO A 246 32.83 -8.68 -10.05
N GLY A 247 32.30 -9.85 -9.76
CA GLY A 247 33.03 -10.97 -9.20
C GLY A 247 33.22 -10.98 -7.67
N ASP A 248 32.81 -9.93 -6.94
CA ASP A 248 32.85 -9.90 -5.48
C ASP A 248 31.42 -9.98 -4.89
N ALA A 249 31.04 -11.17 -4.42
CA ALA A 249 29.69 -11.41 -3.97
C ALA A 249 29.30 -10.49 -2.79
N ILE A 250 28.13 -9.86 -2.89
CA ILE A 250 27.58 -8.98 -1.84
C ILE A 250 27.22 -9.81 -0.62
N THR A 251 27.50 -9.25 0.56
CA THR A 251 27.20 -9.84 1.87
C THR A 251 26.29 -8.95 2.72
N ASP A 252 26.36 -7.64 2.53
CA ASP A 252 25.63 -6.66 3.34
C ASP A 252 25.26 -5.45 2.49
N VAL A 253 24.15 -4.81 2.84
CA VAL A 253 23.60 -3.66 2.14
C VAL A 253 23.16 -2.61 3.16
N ALA A 254 23.45 -1.33 2.89
CA ALA A 254 22.96 -0.19 3.64
C ALA A 254 22.30 0.80 2.68
N ILE A 255 21.10 1.30 3.04
CA ILE A 255 20.30 2.20 2.20
C ILE A 255 19.73 3.34 3.07
N ARG A 256 19.80 4.59 2.57
CA ARG A 256 19.09 5.72 3.15
C ARG A 256 18.45 6.59 2.06
N VAL A 257 17.45 7.37 2.44
CA VAL A 257 16.73 8.30 1.57
C VAL A 257 16.79 9.71 2.14
N SER A 258 16.69 10.73 1.26
CA SER A 258 16.71 12.14 1.66
C SER A 258 15.39 12.59 2.29
N ALA A 259 14.28 11.93 1.98
CA ALA A 259 12.96 12.18 2.53
C ALA A 259 12.17 10.86 2.62
N GLY A 260 11.22 10.78 3.54
CA GLY A 260 10.47 9.55 3.81
C GLY A 260 11.29 8.55 4.62
N LYS A 261 10.92 7.28 4.50
CA LYS A 261 11.59 6.17 5.19
C LYS A 261 11.80 5.01 4.22
N VAL A 262 12.84 4.22 4.44
CA VAL A 262 13.07 2.97 3.73
C VAL A 262 13.26 1.84 4.75
N LYS A 263 12.63 0.69 4.50
CA LYS A 263 12.97 -0.57 5.17
C LYS A 263 13.50 -1.56 4.13
N TYR A 264 14.46 -2.37 4.54
CA TYR A 264 15.03 -3.37 3.63
C TYR A 264 15.57 -4.57 4.40
N ARG A 265 15.64 -5.69 3.73
CA ARG A 265 16.22 -6.93 4.26
C ARG A 265 16.88 -7.74 3.14
N VAL A 266 17.72 -8.68 3.53
CA VAL A 266 18.40 -9.58 2.58
C VAL A 266 18.12 -11.04 2.91
N HIS A 267 18.16 -11.89 1.89
CA HIS A 267 18.10 -13.33 2.01
C HIS A 267 19.52 -13.89 1.93
N LEU A 268 19.89 -14.75 2.88
CA LEU A 268 21.21 -15.38 2.92
C LEU A 268 21.27 -16.53 1.93
N LEU A 269 22.36 -16.60 1.14
CA LEU A 269 22.65 -17.76 0.33
C LEU A 269 22.64 -19.04 1.18
N LYS A 270 21.79 -20.00 0.84
CA LYS A 270 21.56 -21.24 1.62
C LYS A 270 21.05 -20.97 3.05
N GLY A 271 20.36 -19.85 3.26
CA GLY A 271 19.77 -19.46 4.53
C GLY A 271 18.30 -19.05 4.37
N GLY A 272 17.92 -18.02 5.11
CA GLY A 272 16.58 -17.43 5.08
C GLY A 272 16.65 -15.90 5.05
N TRP A 273 15.49 -15.27 5.02
CA TRP A 273 15.36 -13.83 5.16
C TRP A 273 15.82 -13.38 6.56
N LEU A 274 16.64 -12.35 6.59
CA LEU A 274 16.97 -11.65 7.82
C LEU A 274 15.85 -10.65 8.18
N PRO A 275 15.78 -10.20 9.44
CA PRO A 275 14.88 -9.12 9.84
C PRO A 275 15.08 -7.86 8.99
N TYR A 276 14.02 -7.04 8.86
CA TYR A 276 14.13 -5.73 8.25
C TYR A 276 14.98 -4.79 9.10
N VAL A 277 15.71 -3.92 8.42
CA VAL A 277 16.45 -2.80 8.99
C VAL A 277 15.97 -1.50 8.33
N THR A 278 16.18 -0.37 9.00
CA THR A 278 15.77 0.96 8.55
C THR A 278 16.89 2.00 8.62
N GLY A 279 18.02 1.63 9.22
CA GLY A 279 19.15 2.52 9.43
C GLY A 279 20.16 2.54 8.28
N TYR A 280 21.17 3.41 8.42
CA TYR A 280 22.29 3.57 7.50
C TYR A 280 23.59 3.83 8.30
N ASP A 281 23.95 2.91 9.14
CA ASP A 281 25.21 2.97 9.91
C ASP A 281 25.96 1.64 9.80
N ILE A 282 27.06 1.63 9.08
CA ILE A 282 27.87 0.42 8.84
C ILE A 282 28.54 -0.13 10.12
N ASN A 283 28.48 0.58 11.24
CA ASN A 283 28.95 0.15 12.54
C ASN A 283 27.83 -0.37 13.45
N ASP A 284 26.56 -0.14 13.08
CA ASP A 284 25.41 -0.66 13.81
C ASP A 284 24.96 -2.01 13.21
N HIS A 285 25.34 -3.09 13.88
CA HIS A 285 25.00 -4.47 13.48
C HIS A 285 23.54 -4.85 13.73
N GLN A 286 22.75 -4.04 14.45
CA GLN A 286 21.37 -4.36 14.78
C GLN A 286 20.37 -3.80 13.76
N ASN A 287 20.54 -2.54 13.35
CA ASN A 287 19.61 -1.86 12.46
C ASN A 287 20.30 -0.99 11.39
N GLY A 288 21.60 -0.86 11.39
CA GLY A 288 22.31 0.05 10.48
C GLY A 288 22.52 -0.48 9.06
N TYR A 289 22.45 -1.80 8.87
CA TYR A 289 22.55 -2.45 7.56
C TYR A 289 21.96 -3.86 7.58
N ALA A 290 21.54 -4.36 6.42
CA ALA A 290 21.05 -5.73 6.25
C ALA A 290 22.19 -6.64 5.80
N GLY A 291 22.44 -7.71 6.56
CA GLY A 291 23.47 -8.72 6.25
C GLY A 291 24.19 -9.22 7.49
N THR A 292 25.05 -10.20 7.30
CA THR A 292 25.83 -10.86 8.39
C THR A 292 27.26 -11.18 7.96
N GLY A 293 27.76 -10.58 6.88
CA GLY A 293 29.05 -10.91 6.29
C GLY A 293 29.05 -12.23 5.49
N LYS A 294 27.89 -12.88 5.33
CA LYS A 294 27.71 -14.06 4.49
C LYS A 294 27.09 -13.66 3.14
N PRO A 295 27.44 -14.35 2.02
CA PRO A 295 26.84 -14.04 0.74
C PRO A 295 25.30 -14.05 0.76
N ILE A 296 24.71 -13.10 0.06
CA ILE A 296 23.27 -12.96 -0.10
C ILE A 296 22.87 -13.30 -1.54
N ASP A 297 21.61 -13.71 -1.74
CA ASP A 297 21.06 -14.11 -3.03
C ASP A 297 19.76 -13.40 -3.39
N ALA A 298 19.21 -12.60 -2.44
CA ALA A 298 18.10 -11.69 -2.73
C ALA A 298 18.08 -10.49 -1.75
N ILE A 299 17.45 -9.41 -2.20
CA ILE A 299 17.17 -8.21 -1.42
C ILE A 299 15.72 -7.79 -1.64
N GLU A 300 15.06 -7.37 -0.57
CA GLU A 300 13.74 -6.76 -0.58
C GLU A 300 13.87 -5.35 -0.01
N VAL A 301 13.29 -4.37 -0.70
CA VAL A 301 13.29 -2.95 -0.30
C VAL A 301 11.87 -2.42 -0.40
N TYR A 302 11.48 -1.61 0.57
CA TYR A 302 10.20 -0.89 0.58
C TYR A 302 10.41 0.56 0.98
N TYR A 303 9.82 1.48 0.20
CA TYR A 303 9.90 2.91 0.45
C TYR A 303 8.58 3.46 0.98
N TYR A 304 8.65 4.23 2.05
CA TYR A 304 7.52 4.96 2.62
C TYR A 304 7.56 6.41 2.16
N THR A 305 6.71 6.75 1.21
CA THR A 305 6.58 8.13 0.74
C THR A 305 5.96 9.00 1.85
N PRO A 306 6.60 10.09 2.29
CA PRO A 306 6.00 10.98 3.28
C PRO A 306 4.84 11.78 2.67
N ASP A 307 3.93 12.26 3.50
CA ASP A 307 2.76 13.02 3.05
C ASP A 307 3.09 14.30 2.29
N SER A 308 4.26 14.87 2.54
CA SER A 308 4.78 16.06 1.84
C SER A 308 5.23 15.80 0.40
N ILE A 309 5.27 14.54 -0.07
CA ILE A 309 5.72 14.16 -1.42
C ILE A 309 4.58 13.49 -2.17
N ARG A 310 4.22 14.05 -3.31
CA ARG A 310 3.23 13.50 -4.26
C ARG A 310 3.73 13.69 -5.69
N PRO A 311 3.44 12.78 -6.64
CA PRO A 311 2.74 11.49 -6.41
C PRO A 311 3.55 10.56 -5.51
N TYR A 312 2.90 9.49 -5.02
CA TYR A 312 3.60 8.44 -4.27
C TYR A 312 4.73 7.86 -5.10
N LYS A 313 5.86 7.65 -4.44
CA LYS A 313 7.06 7.09 -5.04
C LYS A 313 7.30 5.68 -4.50
N LYS A 314 8.01 4.87 -5.28
CA LYS A 314 8.40 3.51 -4.94
C LYS A 314 9.91 3.35 -4.99
N ALA A 315 10.44 2.41 -4.23
CA ALA A 315 11.79 1.94 -4.45
C ALA A 315 11.79 1.06 -5.71
N LYS A 316 12.51 1.47 -6.74
CA LYS A 316 12.77 0.69 -7.94
C LYS A 316 14.19 0.19 -7.89
N TYR A 317 14.39 -1.12 -7.84
CA TYR A 317 15.70 -1.69 -7.60
C TYR A 317 15.93 -3.00 -8.36
N ARG A 318 17.19 -3.33 -8.57
CA ARG A 318 17.62 -4.56 -9.21
C ARG A 318 19.02 -4.99 -8.77
N VAL A 319 19.32 -6.24 -8.98
CA VAL A 319 20.65 -6.83 -8.76
C VAL A 319 21.09 -7.67 -9.95
N SER A 320 22.40 -7.97 -10.02
CA SER A 320 22.93 -8.92 -10.99
C SER A 320 23.54 -10.13 -10.29
N PRO A 321 23.44 -11.34 -10.88
CA PRO A 321 24.25 -12.46 -10.42
C PRO A 321 25.73 -12.16 -10.62
N VAL A 322 26.59 -12.85 -9.87
CA VAL A 322 28.05 -12.68 -9.97
C VAL A 322 28.51 -12.87 -11.42
N ASN A 323 29.14 -11.84 -11.98
CA ASN A 323 29.59 -11.74 -13.37
C ASN A 323 28.48 -11.90 -14.44
N GLY A 324 27.20 -11.73 -14.08
CA GLY A 324 26.08 -11.85 -15.00
C GLY A 324 25.42 -10.52 -15.37
N ASN A 325 24.34 -10.59 -16.15
CA ASN A 325 23.52 -9.42 -16.46
C ASN A 325 22.52 -9.15 -15.33
N TYR A 326 22.04 -7.88 -15.22
CA TYR A 326 21.00 -7.54 -14.27
C TYR A 326 19.72 -8.32 -14.55
N TRP A 327 19.07 -8.75 -13.46
CA TRP A 327 17.69 -9.21 -13.51
C TRP A 327 16.72 -8.01 -13.72
N PRO A 328 15.45 -8.28 -14.06
CA PRO A 328 14.44 -7.24 -14.20
C PRO A 328 14.31 -6.37 -12.93
N TRP A 329 13.85 -5.14 -13.13
CA TRP A 329 13.55 -4.21 -12.04
C TRP A 329 12.41 -4.74 -11.18
N GLN A 330 12.53 -4.56 -9.87
CA GLN A 330 11.51 -4.80 -8.87
C GLN A 330 11.07 -3.46 -8.25
N TYR A 331 9.80 -3.40 -7.83
CA TYR A 331 9.21 -2.20 -7.23
C TYR A 331 8.72 -2.53 -5.84
N ASP A 332 9.27 -1.87 -4.81
CA ASP A 332 8.97 -2.16 -3.42
C ASP A 332 8.98 -3.68 -3.15
N ASN A 333 8.05 -4.18 -2.36
CA ASN A 333 7.85 -5.62 -2.15
C ASN A 333 6.61 -6.14 -2.91
N GLU A 334 6.31 -5.55 -4.08
CA GLU A 334 5.15 -5.94 -4.90
C GLU A 334 5.31 -7.35 -5.46
N LYS A 335 4.20 -8.09 -5.50
CA LYS A 335 4.12 -9.43 -6.07
C LYS A 335 2.95 -9.52 -7.03
N ASP A 336 3.25 -9.72 -8.30
CA ASP A 336 2.30 -9.94 -9.38
C ASP A 336 2.94 -10.79 -10.48
N ASP A 337 2.34 -10.87 -11.65
CA ASP A 337 2.86 -11.66 -12.77
C ASP A 337 4.24 -11.17 -13.28
N SER A 338 4.68 -9.96 -12.90
CA SER A 338 5.93 -9.33 -13.33
C SER A 338 6.89 -9.00 -12.17
N GLN A 339 6.44 -9.15 -10.93
CA GLN A 339 7.19 -8.75 -9.72
C GLN A 339 7.23 -9.88 -8.70
N ASP A 340 8.43 -10.23 -8.25
CA ASP A 340 8.65 -11.28 -7.25
C ASP A 340 8.55 -10.76 -5.79
N GLY A 341 8.53 -9.43 -5.63
CA GLY A 341 8.59 -8.73 -4.34
C GLY A 341 10.00 -8.63 -3.75
N TYR A 342 11.01 -9.06 -4.51
CA TYR A 342 12.43 -8.94 -4.18
C TYR A 342 13.27 -9.00 -5.46
N ALA A 343 14.47 -8.43 -5.43
CA ALA A 343 15.45 -8.59 -6.51
C ALA A 343 16.46 -9.68 -6.15
N GLY A 344 16.75 -10.55 -7.10
CA GLY A 344 17.68 -11.66 -6.93
C GLY A 344 17.07 -13.01 -7.33
N SER A 345 17.82 -14.08 -7.10
CA SER A 345 17.37 -15.45 -7.36
C SER A 345 17.98 -16.39 -6.32
N PHE A 346 17.13 -17.07 -5.57
CA PHE A 346 17.60 -17.96 -4.50
C PHE A 346 18.60 -19.01 -5.01
N GLY A 347 19.70 -19.12 -4.29
CA GLY A 347 20.83 -19.96 -4.65
C GLY A 347 21.88 -19.30 -5.57
N GLN A 348 21.66 -18.09 -6.05
CA GLN A 348 22.58 -17.36 -6.92
C GLN A 348 23.14 -16.11 -6.24
N ARG A 349 24.46 -16.09 -5.98
CA ARG A 349 25.15 -14.91 -5.41
C ARG A 349 25.03 -13.72 -6.34
N MET A 350 24.93 -12.53 -5.79
CA MET A 350 24.85 -11.26 -6.52
C MET A 350 26.07 -10.38 -6.23
N ASP A 351 26.48 -9.53 -7.19
CA ASP A 351 27.71 -8.71 -7.10
C ASP A 351 27.46 -7.20 -7.35
N ARG A 352 26.31 -6.81 -7.91
CA ARG A 352 25.95 -5.40 -8.16
C ARG A 352 24.52 -5.14 -7.78
N PHE A 353 24.30 -3.97 -7.20
CA PHE A 353 23.01 -3.50 -6.76
C PHE A 353 22.75 -2.08 -7.26
N GLN A 354 21.54 -1.81 -7.74
CA GLN A 354 21.05 -0.48 -8.12
C GLN A 354 19.68 -0.23 -7.52
N ILE A 355 19.45 1.02 -7.08
CA ILE A 355 18.15 1.48 -6.57
C ILE A 355 17.96 2.97 -6.86
N VAL A 356 16.71 3.35 -7.11
CA VAL A 356 16.22 4.73 -7.22
C VAL A 356 14.83 4.82 -6.60
N ILE A 357 14.42 6.00 -6.18
CA ILE A 357 13.06 6.29 -5.70
C ILE A 357 12.33 7.07 -6.79
N GLU A 358 11.30 6.46 -7.40
CA GLU A 358 10.55 7.08 -8.51
C GLU A 358 9.03 6.94 -8.37
#